data_743ffd24ec28d12f187b8957af73460e
#
_entry.id   743ffd24ec28d12f187b8957af73460e
#
_cell.length_a   1.000
_cell.length_b   1.000
_cell.length_c   1.000
_cell.angle_alpha   90.00
_cell.angle_beta   90.00
_cell.angle_gamma   90.00
#
_symmetry.space_group_name_H-M   'P 1'
#
loop_
_entity.id
_entity.type
_entity.pdbx_description
1 polymer ?
#
loop_
_entity_poly.entity_id
_entity_poly.type
_entity_poly.pdbx_seq_one_letter_code
_entity_poly.pdbx_strand_id
1 'polypeptide(L)'
;MAGPRPEVALDGVAMAKPLAGRVVVVTRPRAQAQAFAGLLEAAGAHVLLVPIIAIEPPASWEPLDRALERLADYRWAVFTSVNGVEMTRRRLEETGRGADALRGLRLAAIGPVTAEALHALGLEAEVVPDEYVAEGLAARLGALIRPGERVLLARAAETRDVLVRLLEAAGAGVDEVPAYRTRPVAEDAGPLRRALGEGRVDVVTFTSSSTVRHFAALFPGEDLPRLLRGVAVACIGPVTRATARELGLETRIVPREYTIPALARAIADHYARS
;
A
#
# COMPACT_ATOMS: atom_id res chain seq x y z
N MET A 1 8.00 -55.04 39.27
CA MET A 1 7.15 -54.95 38.06
C MET A 1 6.53 -53.57 38.04
N ALA A 2 7.07 -52.68 37.21
CA ALA A 2 6.55 -51.33 37.03
C ALA A 2 5.62 -51.32 35.83
N GLY A 3 4.34 -50.92 36.09
CA GLY A 3 3.33 -50.81 35.01
C GLY A 3 3.61 -49.60 34.10
N PRO A 4 3.11 -49.64 32.86
CA PRO A 4 3.32 -48.56 31.91
C PRO A 4 2.55 -47.29 32.30
N ARG A 5 3.21 -46.14 32.14
CA ARG A 5 2.60 -44.81 32.31
C ARG A 5 1.67 -44.57 31.13
N PRO A 6 0.47 -43.95 31.34
CA PRO A 6 -0.37 -43.55 30.24
C PRO A 6 0.29 -42.42 29.43
N GLU A 7 0.37 -42.64 28.15
CA GLU A 7 0.75 -41.68 27.13
C GLU A 7 -0.35 -40.63 27.06
N VAL A 8 -0.02 -39.39 27.45
CA VAL A 8 -0.94 -38.24 27.33
C VAL A 8 -0.94 -37.87 25.83
N ALA A 9 -1.97 -38.24 25.15
CA ALA A 9 -2.27 -37.74 23.81
C ALA A 9 -2.42 -36.23 23.89
N LEU A 10 -1.48 -35.48 23.33
CA LEU A 10 -1.62 -34.08 23.04
C LEU A 10 -2.62 -33.92 21.89
N ASP A 11 -3.90 -33.86 22.24
CA ASP A 11 -4.93 -33.42 21.31
C ASP A 11 -4.56 -32.03 20.83
N GLY A 12 -4.09 -31.94 19.58
CA GLY A 12 -3.83 -30.69 18.88
C GLY A 12 -5.14 -29.92 18.78
N VAL A 13 -5.28 -28.89 19.62
CA VAL A 13 -6.31 -27.87 19.46
C VAL A 13 -6.12 -27.27 18.09
N ALA A 14 -6.93 -27.69 17.13
CA ALA A 14 -6.97 -27.08 15.80
C ALA A 14 -7.30 -25.61 16.02
N MET A 15 -6.31 -24.73 15.86
CA MET A 15 -6.50 -23.29 15.93
C MET A 15 -7.64 -22.92 14.98
N ALA A 16 -8.79 -22.50 15.53
CA ALA A 16 -9.94 -22.11 14.74
C ALA A 16 -9.49 -21.02 13.74
N LYS A 17 -9.64 -21.29 12.46
CA LYS A 17 -9.30 -20.33 11.41
C LYS A 17 -10.41 -19.29 11.33
N PRO A 18 -10.19 -18.05 11.77
CA PRO A 18 -11.23 -17.04 11.91
C PRO A 18 -11.93 -16.66 10.61
N LEU A 19 -11.27 -16.93 9.45
CA LEU A 19 -11.81 -16.67 8.13
C LEU A 19 -12.25 -17.95 7.39
N ALA A 20 -12.45 -19.06 8.11
CA ALA A 20 -12.93 -20.31 7.48
C ALA A 20 -14.26 -20.09 6.76
N GLY A 21 -14.31 -20.45 5.47
CA GLY A 21 -15.48 -20.30 4.61
C GLY A 21 -15.76 -18.88 4.13
N ARG A 22 -14.91 -17.89 4.48
CA ARG A 22 -15.05 -16.50 4.01
C ARG A 22 -14.33 -16.27 2.70
N VAL A 23 -14.93 -15.50 1.81
CA VAL A 23 -14.35 -15.08 0.53
C VAL A 23 -13.90 -13.63 0.62
N VAL A 24 -12.60 -13.42 0.45
CA VAL A 24 -11.97 -12.10 0.53
C VAL A 24 -11.42 -11.69 -0.83
N VAL A 25 -11.91 -10.56 -1.36
CA VAL A 25 -11.41 -9.97 -2.60
C VAL A 25 -10.21 -9.10 -2.31
N VAL A 26 -9.08 -9.40 -2.97
CA VAL A 26 -7.85 -8.63 -2.91
C VAL A 26 -7.65 -7.86 -4.21
N THR A 27 -7.70 -6.53 -4.14
CA THR A 27 -7.67 -5.62 -5.30
C THR A 27 -6.28 -5.10 -5.66
N ARG A 28 -5.24 -5.54 -4.94
CA ARG A 28 -3.85 -5.10 -5.14
C ARG A 28 -3.28 -5.53 -6.50
N PRO A 29 -2.28 -4.79 -7.03
CA PRO A 29 -1.49 -5.27 -8.15
C PRO A 29 -0.99 -6.70 -7.95
N ARG A 30 -1.02 -7.52 -9.00
CA ARG A 30 -0.71 -8.96 -8.92
C ARG A 30 0.61 -9.26 -8.21
N ALA A 31 1.67 -8.50 -8.52
CA ALA A 31 2.98 -8.66 -7.89
C ALA A 31 2.99 -8.44 -6.36
N GLN A 32 2.03 -7.67 -5.84
CA GLN A 32 1.93 -7.30 -4.42
C GLN A 32 0.81 -8.05 -3.68
N ALA A 33 -0.02 -8.80 -4.41
CA ALA A 33 -1.20 -9.47 -3.87
C ALA A 33 -0.84 -10.73 -3.09
N GLN A 34 0.21 -11.46 -3.50
CA GLN A 34 0.55 -12.80 -2.99
C GLN A 34 0.81 -12.83 -1.48
N ALA A 35 1.64 -11.90 -0.97
CA ALA A 35 1.93 -11.85 0.46
C ALA A 35 0.68 -11.59 1.31
N PHE A 36 -0.23 -10.74 0.82
CA PHE A 36 -1.50 -10.46 1.50
C PHE A 36 -2.45 -11.66 1.41
N ALA A 37 -2.56 -12.27 0.23
CA ALA A 37 -3.35 -13.47 0.04
C ALA A 37 -2.90 -14.59 0.99
N GLY A 38 -1.59 -14.86 1.08
CA GLY A 38 -1.06 -15.89 1.99
C GLY A 38 -1.42 -15.65 3.46
N LEU A 39 -1.44 -14.39 3.93
CA LEU A 39 -1.88 -14.09 5.30
C LEU A 39 -3.37 -14.37 5.52
N LEU A 40 -4.22 -14.06 4.54
CA LEU A 40 -5.66 -14.32 4.61
C LEU A 40 -5.97 -15.82 4.49
N GLU A 41 -5.29 -16.53 3.61
CA GLU A 41 -5.42 -17.97 3.43
C GLU A 41 -4.94 -18.74 4.66
N ALA A 42 -3.85 -18.30 5.31
CA ALA A 42 -3.40 -18.84 6.58
C ALA A 42 -4.46 -18.70 7.69
N ALA A 43 -5.25 -17.61 7.65
CA ALA A 43 -6.39 -17.40 8.54
C ALA A 43 -7.66 -18.17 8.10
N GLY A 44 -7.63 -18.88 6.97
CA GLY A 44 -8.71 -19.77 6.47
C GLY A 44 -9.59 -19.18 5.38
N ALA A 45 -9.29 -18.00 4.85
CA ALA A 45 -10.07 -17.36 3.80
C ALA A 45 -9.90 -18.06 2.43
N HIS A 46 -10.95 -18.00 1.62
CA HIS A 46 -10.83 -18.15 0.16
C HIS A 46 -10.51 -16.77 -0.43
N VAL A 47 -9.34 -16.62 -1.05
CA VAL A 47 -8.91 -15.34 -1.61
C VAL A 47 -9.24 -15.28 -3.11
N LEU A 48 -9.99 -14.25 -3.49
CA LEU A 48 -10.23 -13.91 -4.89
C LEU A 48 -9.31 -12.75 -5.28
N LEU A 49 -8.27 -13.04 -6.07
CA LEU A 49 -7.38 -12.01 -6.59
C LEU A 49 -8.04 -11.31 -7.76
N VAL A 50 -8.32 -10.03 -7.59
CA VAL A 50 -8.89 -9.16 -8.62
C VAL A 50 -7.99 -7.93 -8.74
N PRO A 51 -6.81 -8.05 -9.36
CA PRO A 51 -5.92 -6.91 -9.54
C PRO A 51 -6.58 -5.89 -10.46
N ILE A 52 -6.93 -4.73 -9.91
CA ILE A 52 -7.64 -3.68 -10.63
C ILE A 52 -6.73 -2.57 -11.11
N ILE A 53 -5.47 -2.60 -10.66
CA ILE A 53 -4.42 -1.67 -11.09
C ILE A 53 -3.12 -2.42 -11.39
N ALA A 54 -2.36 -1.89 -12.35
CA ALA A 54 -0.97 -2.23 -12.58
C ALA A 54 -0.08 -1.03 -12.27
N ILE A 55 1.09 -1.31 -11.71
CA ILE A 55 2.15 -0.33 -11.55
C ILE A 55 3.03 -0.43 -12.80
N GLU A 56 3.13 0.66 -13.52
CA GLU A 56 3.88 0.75 -14.77
C GLU A 56 4.92 1.87 -14.70
N PRO A 57 5.95 1.82 -15.57
CA PRO A 57 6.85 2.94 -15.75
C PRO A 57 6.08 4.25 -15.98
N PRO A 58 6.68 5.41 -15.65
CA PRO A 58 6.09 6.71 -15.98
C PRO A 58 5.97 6.86 -17.50
N ALA A 59 5.21 7.84 -17.97
CA ALA A 59 5.07 8.12 -19.40
C ALA A 59 6.41 8.50 -20.05
N SER A 60 7.30 9.12 -19.28
CA SER A 60 8.70 9.41 -19.65
C SER A 60 9.58 9.27 -18.42
N TRP A 61 10.73 8.66 -18.61
CA TRP A 61 11.78 8.60 -17.57
C TRP A 61 12.59 9.90 -17.46
N GLU A 62 12.51 10.78 -18.47
CA GLU A 62 13.34 11.99 -18.57
C GLU A 62 13.32 12.88 -17.29
N PRO A 63 12.18 13.14 -16.62
CA PRO A 63 12.20 13.92 -15.38
C PRO A 63 12.99 13.23 -14.26
N LEU A 64 12.84 11.92 -14.12
CA LEU A 64 13.56 11.16 -13.11
C LEU A 64 15.05 11.05 -13.48
N ASP A 65 15.38 10.80 -14.74
CA ASP A 65 16.77 10.72 -15.21
C ASP A 65 17.53 12.01 -14.93
N ARG A 66 16.96 13.17 -15.30
CA ARG A 66 17.54 14.47 -15.00
C ARG A 66 17.76 14.71 -13.51
N ALA A 67 16.84 14.24 -12.67
CA ALA A 67 17.00 14.34 -11.22
C ALA A 67 18.10 13.40 -10.71
N LEU A 68 18.15 12.17 -11.21
CA LEU A 68 19.18 11.19 -10.83
C LEU A 68 20.58 11.61 -11.31
N GLU A 69 20.72 12.29 -12.43
CA GLU A 69 21.99 12.85 -12.90
C GLU A 69 22.53 13.95 -11.98
N ARG A 70 21.66 14.64 -11.27
CA ARG A 70 21.97 15.77 -10.38
C ARG A 70 21.72 15.48 -8.91
N LEU A 71 21.95 14.23 -8.47
CA LEU A 71 21.70 13.83 -7.08
C LEU A 71 22.46 14.71 -6.06
N ALA A 72 23.63 15.22 -6.43
CA ALA A 72 24.42 16.11 -5.58
C ALA A 72 23.72 17.46 -5.29
N ASP A 73 22.75 17.88 -6.09
CA ASP A 73 22.00 19.10 -5.90
C ASP A 73 20.93 18.95 -4.78
N TYR A 74 20.56 17.72 -4.43
CA TYR A 74 19.55 17.46 -3.44
C TYR A 74 20.15 17.18 -2.07
N ARG A 75 19.46 17.65 -1.04
CA ARG A 75 19.76 17.29 0.34
C ARG A 75 18.95 16.10 0.79
N TRP A 76 17.74 15.96 0.27
CA TRP A 76 16.77 14.94 0.65
C TRP A 76 16.25 14.15 -0.56
N ALA A 77 16.02 12.85 -0.36
CA ALA A 77 15.16 12.06 -1.23
C ALA A 77 14.00 11.49 -0.39
N VAL A 78 12.78 11.73 -0.86
CA VAL A 78 11.55 11.40 -0.14
C VAL A 78 10.75 10.37 -0.92
N PHE A 79 10.40 9.29 -0.25
CA PHE A 79 9.62 8.19 -0.82
C PHE A 79 8.29 8.03 -0.10
N THR A 80 7.20 8.12 -0.85
CA THR A 80 5.83 7.98 -0.32
C THR A 80 5.22 6.60 -0.59
N SER A 81 6.00 5.66 -1.13
CA SER A 81 5.55 4.29 -1.39
C SER A 81 6.72 3.37 -1.71
N VAL A 82 6.54 2.08 -1.47
CA VAL A 82 7.46 1.01 -1.92
C VAL A 82 7.65 1.04 -3.44
N ASN A 83 6.59 1.36 -4.20
CA ASN A 83 6.69 1.47 -5.66
C ASN A 83 7.65 2.58 -6.10
N GLY A 84 7.66 3.71 -5.40
CA GLY A 84 8.59 4.80 -5.66
C GLY A 84 10.05 4.37 -5.42
N VAL A 85 10.32 3.65 -4.32
CA VAL A 85 11.64 3.08 -4.03
C VAL A 85 12.06 2.11 -5.14
N GLU A 86 11.20 1.13 -5.45
CA GLU A 86 11.51 0.07 -6.40
C GLU A 86 11.72 0.59 -7.84
N MET A 87 10.89 1.52 -8.28
CA MET A 87 11.00 2.07 -9.63
C MET A 87 12.22 3.00 -9.76
N THR A 88 12.58 3.73 -8.69
CA THR A 88 13.82 4.51 -8.65
C THR A 88 15.04 3.61 -8.68
N ARG A 89 15.06 2.54 -7.86
CA ARG A 89 16.11 1.51 -7.88
C ARG A 89 16.30 0.94 -9.28
N ARG A 90 15.20 0.44 -9.86
CA ARG A 90 15.20 -0.13 -11.21
C ARG A 90 15.77 0.84 -12.22
N ARG A 91 15.37 2.12 -12.16
CA ARG A 91 15.87 3.12 -13.10
C ARG A 91 17.36 3.42 -12.92
N LEU A 92 17.85 3.46 -11.69
CA LEU A 92 19.28 3.56 -11.39
C LEU A 92 20.06 2.41 -12.02
N GLU A 93 19.59 1.17 -11.87
CA GLU A 93 20.23 -0.01 -12.48
C GLU A 93 20.22 0.03 -14.02
N GLU A 94 19.08 0.39 -14.63
CA GLU A 94 18.94 0.54 -16.07
C GLU A 94 19.91 1.62 -16.67
N THR A 95 20.28 2.61 -15.85
CA THR A 95 21.22 3.67 -16.21
C THR A 95 22.67 3.38 -15.77
N GLY A 96 22.95 2.14 -15.35
CA GLY A 96 24.29 1.69 -14.93
C GLY A 96 24.74 2.19 -13.57
N ARG A 97 23.80 2.61 -12.71
CA ARG A 97 24.03 3.05 -11.33
C ARG A 97 23.42 2.05 -10.37
N GLY A 98 23.95 1.98 -9.14
CA GLY A 98 23.33 1.20 -8.07
C GLY A 98 22.51 2.08 -7.13
N ALA A 99 21.75 1.45 -6.22
CA ALA A 99 21.05 2.14 -5.14
C ALA A 99 21.98 2.99 -4.26
N ASP A 100 23.26 2.63 -4.21
CA ASP A 100 24.31 3.37 -3.52
C ASP A 100 24.44 4.85 -3.95
N ALA A 101 23.98 5.19 -5.17
CA ALA A 101 23.93 6.58 -5.62
C ALA A 101 23.08 7.48 -4.70
N LEU A 102 22.15 6.90 -3.94
CA LEU A 102 21.30 7.63 -2.99
C LEU A 102 21.93 7.81 -1.61
N ARG A 103 23.09 7.19 -1.30
CA ARG A 103 23.75 7.27 0.02
C ARG A 103 24.22 8.67 0.41
N GLY A 104 24.41 9.54 -0.57
CA GLY A 104 24.77 10.94 -0.32
C GLY A 104 23.63 11.82 0.17
N LEU A 105 22.40 11.32 0.12
CA LEU A 105 21.18 12.03 0.48
C LEU A 105 20.67 11.60 1.86
N ARG A 106 20.00 12.51 2.54
CA ARG A 106 19.15 12.15 3.68
C ARG A 106 17.85 11.57 3.12
N LEU A 107 17.44 10.42 3.64
CA LEU A 107 16.28 9.72 3.11
C LEU A 107 15.09 9.83 4.05
N ALA A 108 13.90 10.00 3.47
CA ALA A 108 12.67 9.99 4.23
C ALA A 108 11.64 9.04 3.59
N ALA A 109 10.95 8.29 4.42
CA ALA A 109 9.90 7.37 4.03
C ALA A 109 8.59 7.74 4.71
N ILE A 110 7.47 7.63 3.99
CA ILE A 110 6.15 7.94 4.55
C ILE A 110 5.72 6.99 5.66
N GLY A 111 6.30 5.80 5.71
CA GLY A 111 5.95 4.79 6.70
C GLY A 111 6.93 3.62 6.73
N PRO A 112 6.77 2.71 7.70
CA PRO A 112 7.75 1.64 7.99
C PRO A 112 7.97 0.69 6.81
N VAL A 113 6.94 0.34 6.06
CA VAL A 113 7.07 -0.57 4.90
C VAL A 113 7.91 0.06 3.78
N THR A 114 7.81 1.39 3.60
CA THR A 114 8.66 2.12 2.64
C THR A 114 10.10 2.24 3.16
N ALA A 115 10.27 2.44 4.47
CA ALA A 115 11.58 2.44 5.10
C ALA A 115 12.26 1.06 5.02
N GLU A 116 11.51 -0.02 5.22
CA GLU A 116 12.00 -1.39 5.06
C GLU A 116 12.44 -1.68 3.62
N ALA A 117 11.71 -1.16 2.62
CA ALA A 117 12.11 -1.27 1.22
C ALA A 117 13.45 -0.55 0.93
N LEU A 118 13.70 0.60 1.56
CA LEU A 118 15.00 1.27 1.50
C LEU A 118 16.08 0.46 2.22
N HIS A 119 15.78 -0.05 3.43
CA HIS A 119 16.71 -0.86 4.21
C HIS A 119 17.16 -2.12 3.45
N ALA A 120 16.25 -2.78 2.74
CA ALA A 120 16.58 -3.92 1.89
C ALA A 120 17.59 -3.60 0.77
N LEU A 121 17.77 -2.32 0.44
CA LEU A 121 18.76 -1.81 -0.51
C LEU A 121 20.04 -1.32 0.17
N GLY A 122 20.19 -1.51 1.48
CA GLY A 122 21.31 -0.99 2.28
C GLY A 122 21.26 0.53 2.47
N LEU A 123 20.05 1.10 2.44
CA LEU A 123 19.77 2.54 2.63
C LEU A 123 18.91 2.73 3.88
N GLU A 124 19.24 3.75 4.69
CA GLU A 124 18.50 4.04 5.91
C GLU A 124 17.62 5.27 5.76
N ALA A 125 16.33 5.14 6.07
CA ALA A 125 15.43 6.27 6.16
C ALA A 125 15.66 7.00 7.49
N GLU A 126 16.17 8.23 7.42
CA GLU A 126 16.38 9.07 8.60
C GLU A 126 15.07 9.57 9.20
N VAL A 127 14.05 9.77 8.36
CA VAL A 127 12.73 10.23 8.78
C VAL A 127 11.66 9.23 8.39
N VAL A 128 10.96 8.72 9.40
CA VAL A 128 9.71 7.98 9.28
C VAL A 128 8.74 8.62 10.29
N PRO A 129 7.62 9.20 9.87
CA PRO A 129 6.68 9.83 10.79
C PRO A 129 5.90 8.79 11.61
N ASP A 130 5.31 9.22 12.72
CA ASP A 130 4.42 8.38 13.52
C ASP A 130 3.05 8.21 12.85
N GLU A 131 2.60 9.24 12.11
CA GLU A 131 1.43 9.20 11.26
C GLU A 131 1.83 9.05 9.79
N TYR A 132 1.50 7.93 9.16
CA TYR A 132 1.91 7.55 7.81
C TYR A 132 1.08 8.24 6.72
N VAL A 133 0.98 9.56 6.84
CA VAL A 133 0.27 10.45 5.90
C VAL A 133 1.18 11.59 5.46
N ALA A 134 0.81 12.28 4.38
CA ALA A 134 1.62 13.36 3.81
C ALA A 134 1.88 14.48 4.84
N GLU A 135 0.88 14.82 5.64
CA GLU A 135 0.92 15.84 6.67
C GLU A 135 1.92 15.47 7.78
N GLY A 136 1.89 14.21 8.26
CA GLY A 136 2.82 13.72 9.28
C GLY A 136 4.27 13.73 8.77
N LEU A 137 4.49 13.29 7.53
CA LEU A 137 5.81 13.32 6.91
C LEU A 137 6.32 14.75 6.73
N ALA A 138 5.45 15.67 6.24
CA ALA A 138 5.81 17.08 6.07
C ALA A 138 6.16 17.75 7.39
N ALA A 139 5.40 17.49 8.47
CA ALA A 139 5.68 18.04 9.79
C ALA A 139 7.06 17.61 10.32
N ARG A 140 7.41 16.33 10.18
CA ARG A 140 8.72 15.81 10.61
C ARG A 140 9.86 16.36 9.76
N LEU A 141 9.69 16.39 8.43
CA LEU A 141 10.69 16.95 7.51
C LEU A 141 10.86 18.44 7.66
N GLY A 142 9.77 19.20 7.80
CA GLY A 142 9.79 20.67 7.93
C GLY A 142 10.61 21.16 9.13
N ALA A 143 10.68 20.35 10.21
CA ALA A 143 11.53 20.64 11.36
C ALA A 143 13.05 20.44 11.08
N LEU A 144 13.40 19.75 10.00
CA LEU A 144 14.78 19.36 9.66
C LEU A 144 15.31 20.03 8.40
N ILE A 145 14.41 20.44 7.50
CA ILE A 145 14.72 21.13 6.25
C ILE A 145 15.16 22.56 6.55
N ARG A 146 16.26 22.98 5.92
CA ARG A 146 16.70 24.36 5.93
C ARG A 146 16.16 25.10 4.69
N PRO A 147 15.80 26.38 4.81
CA PRO A 147 15.39 27.16 3.65
C PRO A 147 16.41 27.09 2.52
N GLY A 148 15.94 26.81 1.29
CA GLY A 148 16.77 26.64 0.11
C GLY A 148 17.31 25.23 -0.12
N GLU A 149 17.17 24.30 0.82
CA GLU A 149 17.52 22.89 0.56
C GLU A 149 16.57 22.27 -0.49
N ARG A 150 17.14 21.46 -1.39
CA ARG A 150 16.37 20.77 -2.44
C ARG A 150 15.97 19.38 -2.00
N VAL A 151 14.76 19.02 -2.35
CA VAL A 151 14.11 17.73 -2.06
C VAL A 151 13.75 17.05 -3.37
N LEU A 152 14.27 15.85 -3.58
CA LEU A 152 13.80 14.94 -4.63
C LEU A 152 12.61 14.14 -4.09
N LEU A 153 11.44 14.27 -4.71
CA LEU A 153 10.24 13.52 -4.38
C LEU A 153 9.85 12.59 -5.54
N ALA A 154 10.35 11.34 -5.49
CA ALA A 154 10.07 10.31 -6.50
C ALA A 154 8.80 9.52 -6.11
N ARG A 155 7.70 9.74 -6.85
CA ARG A 155 6.39 9.15 -6.51
C ARG A 155 5.52 8.84 -7.75
N ALA A 156 4.27 8.43 -7.53
CA ALA A 156 3.32 8.21 -8.62
C ALA A 156 3.06 9.51 -9.41
N ALA A 157 2.83 9.39 -10.71
CA ALA A 157 2.50 10.53 -11.58
C ALA A 157 1.22 11.27 -11.15
N GLU A 158 0.26 10.51 -10.59
CA GLU A 158 -1.03 11.05 -10.16
C GLU A 158 -1.14 10.98 -8.64
N THR A 159 -0.87 12.09 -7.96
CA THR A 159 -0.95 12.20 -6.50
C THR A 159 -1.49 13.56 -6.10
N ARG A 160 -1.89 13.68 -4.81
CA ARG A 160 -2.27 14.96 -4.23
C ARG A 160 -1.02 15.79 -3.95
N ASP A 161 -1.09 17.08 -4.18
CA ASP A 161 0.01 18.04 -4.02
C ASP A 161 0.29 18.47 -2.56
N VAL A 162 -0.43 17.92 -1.57
CA VAL A 162 -0.36 18.31 -0.16
C VAL A 162 1.08 18.29 0.36
N LEU A 163 1.83 17.20 0.11
CA LEU A 163 3.20 17.07 0.59
C LEU A 163 4.12 18.14 -0.03
N VAL A 164 4.00 18.37 -1.35
CA VAL A 164 4.79 19.39 -2.06
C VAL A 164 4.56 20.76 -1.43
N ARG A 165 3.30 21.18 -1.34
CA ARG A 165 2.95 22.50 -0.76
C ARG A 165 3.45 22.69 0.66
N LEU A 166 3.38 21.65 1.50
CA LEU A 166 3.84 21.73 2.89
C LEU A 166 5.36 21.82 2.98
N LEU A 167 6.10 21.12 2.14
CA LEU A 167 7.57 21.19 2.09
C LEU A 167 8.04 22.53 1.52
N GLU A 168 7.39 23.06 0.49
CA GLU A 168 7.66 24.38 -0.06
C GLU A 168 7.36 25.49 0.97
N ALA A 169 6.27 25.37 1.73
CA ALA A 169 5.96 26.28 2.82
C ALA A 169 7.00 26.24 3.95
N ALA A 170 7.71 25.11 4.12
CA ALA A 170 8.86 24.98 5.02
C ALA A 170 10.18 25.55 4.43
N GLY A 171 10.14 26.06 3.20
CA GLY A 171 11.28 26.67 2.52
C GLY A 171 12.10 25.73 1.63
N ALA A 172 11.64 24.52 1.37
CA ALA A 172 12.29 23.58 0.45
C ALA A 172 12.06 23.93 -1.01
N GLY A 173 13.06 23.67 -1.86
CA GLY A 173 12.84 23.54 -3.31
C GLY A 173 12.49 22.11 -3.64
N VAL A 174 11.24 21.81 -4.01
CA VAL A 174 10.78 20.44 -4.26
C VAL A 174 10.79 20.11 -5.75
N ASP A 175 11.58 19.10 -6.13
CA ASP A 175 11.51 18.48 -7.46
C ASP A 175 10.64 17.21 -7.34
N GLU A 176 9.36 17.36 -7.66
CA GLU A 176 8.46 16.24 -7.80
C GLU A 176 8.65 15.56 -9.14
N VAL A 177 9.04 14.29 -9.12
CA VAL A 177 9.28 13.52 -10.35
C VAL A 177 8.45 12.24 -10.37
N PRO A 178 7.77 11.94 -11.50
CA PRO A 178 7.03 10.71 -11.65
C PRO A 178 8.00 9.53 -11.77
N ALA A 179 8.02 8.64 -10.77
CA ALA A 179 8.77 7.40 -10.81
C ALA A 179 7.94 6.24 -11.38
N TYR A 180 6.60 6.32 -11.30
CA TYR A 180 5.68 5.33 -11.85
C TYR A 180 4.30 5.94 -12.10
N ARG A 181 3.48 5.21 -12.82
CA ARG A 181 2.05 5.49 -12.95
C ARG A 181 1.23 4.28 -12.54
N THR A 182 0.00 4.55 -12.10
CA THR A 182 -0.98 3.51 -11.82
C THR A 182 -1.95 3.44 -13.00
N ARG A 183 -2.00 2.29 -13.68
CA ARG A 183 -2.95 2.07 -14.78
C ARG A 183 -4.08 1.15 -14.33
N PRO A 184 -5.34 1.44 -14.70
CA PRO A 184 -6.41 0.48 -14.57
C PRO A 184 -6.05 -0.80 -15.35
N VAL A 185 -6.23 -1.95 -14.73
CA VAL A 185 -6.20 -3.23 -15.45
C VAL A 185 -7.61 -3.49 -15.93
N ALA A 186 -7.79 -3.56 -17.24
CA ALA A 186 -9.05 -3.95 -17.86
C ALA A 186 -9.20 -5.48 -17.76
N GLU A 187 -9.25 -6.03 -16.53
CA GLU A 187 -9.71 -7.39 -16.33
C GLU A 187 -11.23 -7.43 -16.46
N ASP A 188 -11.73 -8.56 -16.98
CA ASP A 188 -13.18 -8.79 -17.05
C ASP A 188 -13.78 -8.75 -15.64
N ALA A 189 -14.51 -7.69 -15.34
CA ALA A 189 -15.21 -7.55 -14.06
C ALA A 189 -16.37 -8.55 -13.90
N GLY A 190 -16.69 -9.30 -14.94
CA GLY A 190 -17.81 -10.26 -14.96
C GLY A 190 -17.75 -11.32 -13.87
N PRO A 191 -16.61 -12.00 -13.63
CA PRO A 191 -16.49 -12.97 -12.55
C PRO A 191 -16.72 -12.33 -11.17
N LEU A 192 -16.12 -11.14 -10.91
CA LEU A 192 -16.33 -10.41 -9.66
C LEU A 192 -17.79 -9.95 -9.52
N ARG A 193 -18.38 -9.41 -10.58
CA ARG A 193 -19.77 -8.99 -10.60
C ARG A 193 -20.72 -10.15 -10.27
N ARG A 194 -20.52 -11.32 -10.87
CA ARG A 194 -21.28 -12.52 -10.54
C ARG A 194 -21.11 -12.92 -9.08
N ALA A 195 -19.88 -12.96 -8.59
CA ALA A 195 -19.61 -13.35 -7.21
C ALA A 195 -20.27 -12.40 -6.20
N LEU A 196 -20.28 -11.07 -6.48
CA LEU A 196 -20.96 -10.07 -5.67
C LEU A 196 -22.50 -10.24 -5.76
N GLY A 197 -23.05 -10.41 -6.96
CA GLY A 197 -24.48 -10.59 -7.17
C GLY A 197 -25.06 -11.86 -6.55
N GLU A 198 -24.25 -12.92 -6.46
CA GLU A 198 -24.62 -14.19 -5.83
C GLU A 198 -24.35 -14.21 -4.31
N GLY A 199 -23.89 -13.10 -3.73
CA GLY A 199 -23.60 -13.00 -2.30
C GLY A 199 -22.42 -13.88 -1.83
N ARG A 200 -21.51 -14.25 -2.74
CA ARG A 200 -20.36 -15.12 -2.46
C ARG A 200 -19.12 -14.36 -1.95
N VAL A 201 -19.19 -13.05 -1.79
CA VAL A 201 -18.08 -12.22 -1.30
C VAL A 201 -18.40 -11.69 0.08
N ASP A 202 -17.53 -11.94 1.04
CA ASP A 202 -17.66 -11.43 2.41
C ASP A 202 -16.92 -10.12 2.62
N VAL A 203 -15.75 -9.95 1.99
CA VAL A 203 -14.88 -8.78 2.18
C VAL A 203 -14.32 -8.30 0.86
N VAL A 204 -14.32 -6.98 0.64
CA VAL A 204 -13.50 -6.33 -0.39
C VAL A 204 -12.45 -5.47 0.28
N THR A 205 -11.18 -5.61 -0.15
CA THR A 205 -10.05 -4.92 0.47
C THR A 205 -9.49 -3.83 -0.43
N PHE A 206 -9.20 -2.66 0.15
CA PHE A 206 -8.58 -1.53 -0.52
C PHE A 206 -7.31 -1.08 0.22
N THR A 207 -6.19 -1.04 -0.47
CA THR A 207 -4.88 -0.67 0.10
C THR A 207 -4.35 0.67 -0.40
N SER A 208 -5.15 1.40 -1.20
CA SER A 208 -4.87 2.76 -1.65
C SER A 208 -6.14 3.44 -2.17
N SER A 209 -6.14 4.78 -2.23
CA SER A 209 -7.22 5.54 -2.85
C SER A 209 -7.40 5.20 -4.34
N SER A 210 -6.30 4.91 -5.04
CA SER A 210 -6.37 4.52 -6.46
C SER A 210 -7.11 3.19 -6.64
N THR A 211 -6.91 2.20 -5.76
CA THR A 211 -7.66 0.93 -5.84
C THR A 211 -9.16 1.14 -5.62
N VAL A 212 -9.55 2.07 -4.72
CA VAL A 212 -10.98 2.40 -4.53
C VAL A 212 -11.58 3.00 -5.80
N ARG A 213 -10.92 4.01 -6.39
CA ARG A 213 -11.41 4.68 -7.60
C ARG A 213 -11.48 3.74 -8.80
N HIS A 214 -10.45 2.90 -9.00
CA HIS A 214 -10.45 1.96 -10.11
C HIS A 214 -11.44 0.81 -9.91
N PHE A 215 -11.70 0.40 -8.65
CA PHE A 215 -12.80 -0.52 -8.36
C PHE A 215 -14.14 0.08 -8.80
N ALA A 216 -14.41 1.32 -8.45
CA ALA A 216 -15.62 2.02 -8.88
C ALA A 216 -15.73 2.09 -10.42
N ALA A 217 -14.62 2.34 -11.10
CA ALA A 217 -14.58 2.41 -12.56
C ALA A 217 -14.84 1.05 -13.26
N LEU A 218 -14.73 -0.09 -12.57
CA LEU A 218 -15.14 -1.40 -13.11
C LEU A 218 -16.67 -1.54 -13.22
N PHE A 219 -17.42 -0.69 -12.54
CA PHE A 219 -18.89 -0.76 -12.44
C PHE A 219 -19.52 0.58 -12.84
N PRO A 220 -19.33 1.06 -14.09
CA PRO A 220 -19.82 2.37 -14.52
C PRO A 220 -21.35 2.40 -14.46
N GLY A 221 -21.87 3.45 -13.82
CA GLY A 221 -23.31 3.65 -13.68
C GLY A 221 -24.02 2.77 -12.65
N GLU A 222 -23.30 1.92 -11.92
CA GLU A 222 -23.87 1.10 -10.85
C GLU A 222 -23.86 1.81 -9.50
N ASP A 223 -24.84 1.51 -8.67
CA ASP A 223 -24.90 1.91 -7.27
C ASP A 223 -23.95 1.01 -6.45
N LEU A 224 -22.75 1.49 -6.19
CA LEU A 224 -21.72 0.75 -5.45
C LEU A 224 -22.16 0.32 -4.04
N PRO A 225 -22.82 1.17 -3.23
CA PRO A 225 -23.41 0.76 -1.96
C PRO A 225 -24.39 -0.41 -2.09
N ARG A 226 -25.17 -0.43 -3.14
CA ARG A 226 -26.09 -1.54 -3.43
C ARG A 226 -25.36 -2.79 -3.87
N LEU A 227 -24.34 -2.65 -4.72
CA LEU A 227 -23.51 -3.75 -5.22
C LEU A 227 -22.76 -4.45 -4.07
N LEU A 228 -22.27 -3.68 -3.10
CA LEU A 228 -21.55 -4.19 -1.92
C LEU A 228 -22.44 -4.41 -0.68
N ARG A 229 -23.76 -4.52 -0.89
CA ARG A 229 -24.68 -4.80 0.23
C ARG A 229 -24.36 -6.14 0.88
N GLY A 230 -24.10 -6.14 2.19
CA GLY A 230 -23.69 -7.34 2.94
C GLY A 230 -22.19 -7.64 2.90
N VAL A 231 -21.43 -6.97 2.03
CA VAL A 231 -19.98 -7.12 1.93
C VAL A 231 -19.29 -6.13 2.88
N ALA A 232 -18.31 -6.60 3.66
CA ALA A 232 -17.50 -5.72 4.50
C ALA A 232 -16.43 -5.03 3.64
N VAL A 233 -16.37 -3.71 3.67
CA VAL A 233 -15.28 -2.93 3.04
C VAL A 233 -14.14 -2.78 4.04
N ALA A 234 -12.95 -3.24 3.67
CA ALA A 234 -11.72 -3.14 4.46
C ALA A 234 -10.73 -2.18 3.80
N CYS A 235 -10.35 -1.10 4.49
CA CYS A 235 -9.39 -0.11 4.01
C CYS A 235 -8.13 -0.13 4.87
N ILE A 236 -6.96 0.01 4.23
CA ILE A 236 -5.67 -0.03 4.93
C ILE A 236 -5.47 1.14 5.89
N GLY A 237 -6.10 2.29 5.62
CA GLY A 237 -5.88 3.49 6.43
C GLY A 237 -6.87 4.61 6.13
N PRO A 238 -6.74 5.76 6.84
CA PRO A 238 -7.71 6.85 6.83
C PRO A 238 -7.89 7.51 5.46
N VAL A 239 -6.83 7.67 4.69
CA VAL A 239 -6.89 8.26 3.34
C VAL A 239 -7.69 7.39 2.38
N THR A 240 -7.46 6.07 2.41
CA THR A 240 -8.22 5.11 1.61
C THR A 240 -9.69 5.06 2.04
N ARG A 241 -9.94 5.09 3.36
CA ARG A 241 -11.29 5.16 3.94
C ARG A 241 -12.04 6.43 3.50
N ALA A 242 -11.36 7.58 3.51
CA ALA A 242 -11.95 8.85 3.05
C ALA A 242 -12.40 8.74 1.60
N THR A 243 -11.55 8.19 0.71
CA THR A 243 -11.88 7.97 -0.70
C THR A 243 -13.05 6.99 -0.87
N ALA A 244 -13.11 5.91 -0.07
CA ALA A 244 -14.22 4.97 -0.09
C ALA A 244 -15.54 5.69 0.29
N ARG A 245 -15.51 6.55 1.31
CA ARG A 245 -16.66 7.33 1.75
C ARG A 245 -17.14 8.34 0.69
N GLU A 246 -16.23 8.98 -0.05
CA GLU A 246 -16.56 9.86 -1.17
C GLU A 246 -17.39 9.15 -2.25
N LEU A 247 -17.22 7.82 -2.39
CA LEU A 247 -17.96 6.97 -3.31
C LEU A 247 -19.15 6.24 -2.65
N GLY A 248 -19.57 6.68 -1.47
CA GLY A 248 -20.71 6.13 -0.74
C GLY A 248 -20.42 4.77 -0.05
N LEU A 249 -19.18 4.29 -0.04
CA LEU A 249 -18.82 3.02 0.56
C LEU A 249 -18.54 3.18 2.05
N GLU A 250 -19.33 2.49 2.88
CA GLU A 250 -19.11 2.41 4.32
C GLU A 250 -17.96 1.43 4.62
N THR A 251 -16.88 1.94 5.21
CA THR A 251 -15.75 1.10 5.62
C THR A 251 -16.00 0.53 7.01
N ARG A 252 -16.03 -0.80 7.13
CA ARG A 252 -16.24 -1.52 8.39
C ARG A 252 -14.94 -1.93 9.08
N ILE A 253 -13.87 -2.11 8.30
CA ILE A 253 -12.59 -2.63 8.80
C ILE A 253 -11.47 -1.66 8.45
N VAL A 254 -10.79 -1.13 9.47
CA VAL A 254 -9.57 -0.31 9.33
C VAL A 254 -8.61 -0.75 10.44
N PRO A 255 -7.38 -1.14 10.13
CA PRO A 255 -6.41 -1.51 11.15
C PRO A 255 -5.91 -0.27 11.91
N ARG A 256 -5.31 -0.49 13.07
CA ARG A 256 -4.66 0.58 13.85
C ARG A 256 -3.33 1.00 13.22
N GLU A 257 -2.60 0.05 12.67
CA GLU A 257 -1.37 0.25 11.91
C GLU A 257 -1.65 0.04 10.42
N TYR A 258 -1.19 0.96 9.58
CA TYR A 258 -1.53 0.98 8.14
C TYR A 258 -0.59 0.07 7.33
N THR A 259 -0.51 -1.19 7.76
CA THR A 259 0.32 -2.24 7.15
C THR A 259 -0.53 -3.41 6.66
N ILE A 260 -0.02 -4.18 5.71
CA ILE A 260 -0.70 -5.37 5.18
C ILE A 260 -0.93 -6.45 6.25
N PRO A 261 0.05 -6.78 7.12
CA PRO A 261 -0.18 -7.73 8.21
C PRO A 261 -1.25 -7.25 9.19
N ALA A 262 -1.28 -5.95 9.50
CA ALA A 262 -2.29 -5.38 10.40
C ALA A 262 -3.69 -5.41 9.77
N LEU A 263 -3.80 -5.17 8.46
CA LEU A 263 -5.08 -5.28 7.74
C LEU A 263 -5.59 -6.72 7.73
N ALA A 264 -4.71 -7.71 7.47
CA ALA A 264 -5.08 -9.13 7.52
C ALA A 264 -5.60 -9.52 8.91
N ARG A 265 -4.90 -9.09 9.99
CA ARG A 265 -5.35 -9.31 11.38
C ARG A 265 -6.69 -8.65 11.66
N ALA A 266 -6.87 -7.38 11.24
CA ALA A 266 -8.13 -6.66 11.47
C ALA A 266 -9.33 -7.34 10.78
N ILE A 267 -9.12 -7.92 9.59
CA ILE A 267 -10.15 -8.72 8.91
C ILE A 267 -10.45 -10.00 9.70
N ALA A 268 -9.43 -10.72 10.15
CA ALA A 268 -9.58 -11.92 10.95
C ALA A 268 -10.32 -11.64 12.28
N ASP A 269 -9.92 -10.57 12.98
CA ASP A 269 -10.54 -10.15 14.24
C ASP A 269 -12.01 -9.74 14.09
N HIS A 270 -12.37 -9.16 12.94
CA HIS A 270 -13.76 -8.78 12.64
C HIS A 270 -14.68 -10.00 12.65
N TYR A 271 -14.24 -11.13 12.07
CA TYR A 271 -15.03 -12.35 12.01
C TYR A 271 -14.86 -13.27 13.23
N ALA A 272 -13.77 -13.16 13.97
CA ALA A 272 -13.60 -13.89 15.23
C ALA A 272 -14.58 -13.45 16.34
N ARG A 273 -15.16 -12.23 16.21
CA ARG A 273 -16.10 -11.62 17.16
C ARG A 273 -17.58 -11.74 16.73
N SER A 274 -17.81 -12.24 15.53
CA SER A 274 -19.14 -12.41 14.92
C SER A 274 -19.58 -13.86 15.06
#